data_34f95f169665faaf0a479f1c10b70900
#
_entry.id   34f95f169665faaf0a479f1c10b70900
#
_cell.length_a   1.000
_cell.length_b   1.000
_cell.length_c   1.000
_cell.angle_alpha   90.00
_cell.angle_beta   90.00
_cell.angle_gamma   90.00
#
_symmetry.space_group_name_H-M   'P 1'
#
loop_
_entity.id
_entity.type
_entity.pdbx_description
1 polymer ?
#
loop_
_entity_poly.entity_id
_entity_poly.type
_entity_poly.pdbx_seq_one_letter_code
_entity_poly.pdbx_strand_id
1 'polypeptide(L)'
;MKVADSFQIEEGYASFRPVGKVSLEEGAAACVEAIRLAGDQGITRLLINLTRLTGLGPLSTLDRFWLAKQCASAARPGFKVAVVANPDLIDQQHFGVMVARNRGLLANVCTTEEEAQAWLLSYQPK
;
A
#
# COMPACT_ATOMS: atom_id res chain seq x y z
N MET A 1 -16.08 5.52 1.67
CA MET A 1 -15.44 4.34 2.33
C MET A 1 -14.87 4.75 3.67
N LYS A 2 -15.18 4.00 4.70
CA LYS A 2 -14.55 4.21 6.01
C LYS A 2 -13.34 3.29 6.12
N VAL A 3 -12.16 3.86 6.14
CA VAL A 3 -10.90 3.09 6.20
C VAL A 3 -10.85 2.22 7.45
N ALA A 4 -11.30 2.75 8.59
CA ALA A 4 -11.28 2.01 9.86
C ALA A 4 -12.05 0.69 9.79
N ASP A 5 -13.08 0.59 8.97
CA ASP A 5 -13.89 -0.63 8.84
C ASP A 5 -13.12 -1.77 8.17
N SER A 6 -12.08 -1.46 7.41
CA SER A 6 -11.27 -2.44 6.70
C SER A 6 -9.83 -2.49 7.22
N PHE A 7 -9.55 -1.76 8.29
CA PHE A 7 -8.23 -1.68 8.92
C PHE A 7 -8.21 -2.58 10.16
N GLN A 8 -7.17 -3.39 10.27
CA GLN A 8 -7.05 -4.32 11.39
C GLN A 8 -5.59 -4.39 11.84
N ILE A 9 -5.40 -4.44 13.17
CA ILE A 9 -4.07 -4.63 13.73
C ILE A 9 -3.82 -6.14 13.83
N GLU A 10 -2.74 -6.59 13.21
CA GLU A 10 -2.31 -7.98 13.23
C GLU A 10 -1.10 -8.14 14.16
N GLU A 11 -0.52 -9.31 14.18
CA GLU A 11 0.68 -9.54 14.97
C GLU A 11 1.92 -9.08 14.20
N GLY A 12 2.48 -7.94 14.63
CA GLY A 12 3.69 -7.38 14.03
C GLY A 12 3.46 -6.46 12.85
N TYR A 13 2.20 -6.24 12.42
CA TYR A 13 1.86 -5.35 11.31
C TYR A 13 0.39 -4.99 11.37
N ALA A 14 -0.05 -4.07 10.51
CA ALA A 14 -1.47 -3.79 10.32
C ALA A 14 -1.87 -4.21 8.91
N SER A 15 -3.14 -4.45 8.71
CA SER A 15 -3.69 -4.81 7.40
C SER A 15 -4.85 -3.89 7.05
N PHE A 16 -4.97 -3.59 5.76
CA PHE A 16 -6.07 -2.82 5.19
C PHE A 16 -6.59 -3.58 3.98
N ARG A 17 -7.83 -4.04 4.06
CA ARG A 17 -8.46 -4.86 3.02
C ARG A 17 -9.76 -4.21 2.55
N PRO A 18 -9.66 -3.12 1.77
CA PRO A 18 -10.86 -2.42 1.30
C PRO A 18 -11.62 -3.23 0.25
N VAL A 19 -12.93 -3.06 0.22
CA VAL A 19 -13.83 -3.76 -0.69
C VAL A 19 -14.75 -2.75 -1.35
N GLY A 20 -15.01 -2.92 -2.63
CA GLY A 20 -16.00 -2.14 -3.35
C GLY A 20 -15.46 -1.44 -4.58
N LYS A 21 -16.33 -0.62 -5.19
CA LYS A 21 -15.98 0.16 -6.38
C LYS A 21 -15.52 1.55 -5.96
N VAL A 22 -14.32 1.93 -6.38
CA VAL A 22 -13.75 3.25 -6.07
C VAL A 22 -13.06 3.81 -7.31
N SER A 23 -12.96 5.14 -7.36
CA SER A 23 -12.12 5.81 -8.34
C SER A 23 -10.65 5.72 -7.91
N LEU A 24 -9.74 6.08 -8.78
CA LEU A 24 -8.31 6.14 -8.44
C LEU A 24 -8.08 7.12 -7.28
N GLU A 25 -8.72 8.28 -7.31
CA GLU A 25 -8.58 9.29 -6.25
C GLU A 25 -9.11 8.78 -4.92
N GLU A 26 -10.24 8.11 -4.92
CA GLU A 26 -10.82 7.53 -3.71
C GLU A 26 -9.93 6.42 -3.16
N GLY A 27 -9.42 5.56 -4.04
CA GLY A 27 -8.51 4.49 -3.64
C GLY A 27 -7.21 5.02 -3.06
N ALA A 28 -6.64 6.04 -3.69
CA ALA A 28 -5.42 6.68 -3.21
C ALA A 28 -5.64 7.33 -1.83
N ALA A 29 -6.74 8.04 -1.67
CA ALA A 29 -7.08 8.69 -0.39
C ALA A 29 -7.22 7.65 0.72
N ALA A 30 -7.83 6.50 0.42
CA ALA A 30 -8.00 5.42 1.38
C ALA A 30 -6.64 4.83 1.79
N CYS A 31 -5.74 4.61 0.85
CA CYS A 31 -4.40 4.10 1.13
C CYS A 31 -3.60 5.08 2.00
N VAL A 32 -3.66 6.38 1.66
CA VAL A 32 -3.00 7.44 2.43
C VAL A 32 -3.53 7.45 3.87
N GLU A 33 -4.84 7.37 4.04
CA GLU A 33 -5.45 7.36 5.37
C GLU A 33 -5.03 6.12 6.17
N ALA A 34 -4.96 4.95 5.52
CA ALA A 34 -4.53 3.73 6.19
C ALA A 34 -3.07 3.84 6.67
N ILE A 35 -2.19 4.44 5.86
CA ILE A 35 -0.80 4.66 6.25
C ILE A 35 -0.73 5.61 7.46
N ARG A 36 -1.50 6.69 7.43
CA ARG A 36 -1.53 7.64 8.56
C ARG A 36 -2.09 6.99 9.82
N LEU A 37 -3.15 6.22 9.68
CA LEU A 37 -3.77 5.55 10.81
C LEU A 37 -2.79 4.57 11.47
N ALA A 38 -2.07 3.79 10.68
CA ALA A 38 -1.04 2.89 11.20
C ALA A 38 0.05 3.66 11.92
N GLY A 39 0.57 4.73 11.30
CA GLY A 39 1.61 5.56 11.88
C GLY A 39 1.19 6.21 13.19
N ASP A 40 -0.05 6.67 13.29
CA ASP A 40 -0.58 7.29 14.50
C ASP A 40 -0.66 6.30 15.66
N GLN A 41 -0.74 5.02 15.37
CA GLN A 41 -0.75 3.97 16.39
C GLN A 41 0.63 3.35 16.62
N GLY A 42 1.67 3.95 16.06
CA GLY A 42 3.03 3.47 16.23
C GLY A 42 3.37 2.23 15.41
N ILE A 43 2.52 1.89 14.44
CA ILE A 43 2.74 0.73 13.57
C ILE A 43 3.54 1.19 12.35
N THR A 44 4.60 0.46 12.01
CA THR A 44 5.51 0.82 10.92
C THR A 44 5.43 -0.12 9.73
N ARG A 45 4.54 -1.12 9.78
CA ARG A 45 4.39 -2.12 8.72
C ARG A 45 2.92 -2.27 8.39
N LEU A 46 2.58 -2.12 7.11
CA LEU A 46 1.19 -2.16 6.66
C LEU A 46 1.05 -3.02 5.42
N LEU A 47 0.12 -3.96 5.44
CA LEU A 47 -0.31 -4.73 4.28
C LEU A 47 -1.57 -4.06 3.72
N ILE A 48 -1.56 -3.72 2.43
CA ILE A 48 -2.73 -3.18 1.74
C ILE A 48 -3.15 -4.18 0.67
N ASN A 49 -4.32 -4.77 0.82
CA ASN A 49 -4.85 -5.72 -0.16
C ASN A 49 -5.89 -5.03 -1.03
N LEU A 50 -5.54 -4.78 -2.30
CA LEU A 50 -6.39 -4.09 -3.27
C LEU A 50 -7.19 -5.06 -4.15
N THR A 51 -7.07 -6.36 -3.93
CA THR A 51 -7.67 -7.36 -4.84
C THR A 51 -9.19 -7.33 -4.86
N ARG A 52 -9.82 -6.77 -3.84
CA ARG A 52 -11.28 -6.67 -3.76
C ARG A 52 -11.83 -5.30 -4.14
N LEU A 53 -10.95 -4.39 -4.56
CA LEU A 53 -11.38 -3.12 -5.12
C LEU A 53 -11.62 -3.27 -6.62
N THR A 54 -12.64 -2.56 -7.11
CA THR A 54 -12.92 -2.43 -8.53
C THR A 54 -12.98 -0.94 -8.89
N GLY A 55 -12.88 -0.63 -10.18
CA GLY A 55 -12.99 0.74 -10.65
C GLY A 55 -11.67 1.48 -10.77
N LEU A 56 -10.55 0.88 -10.36
CA LEU A 56 -9.24 1.51 -10.50
C LEU A 56 -8.79 1.57 -11.96
N GLY A 57 -9.23 0.59 -12.76
CA GLY A 57 -8.88 0.51 -14.17
C GLY A 57 -7.40 0.29 -14.40
N PRO A 58 -6.95 0.33 -15.66
CA PRO A 58 -5.52 0.28 -15.93
C PRO A 58 -4.87 1.58 -15.46
N LEU A 59 -3.71 1.47 -14.82
CA LEU A 59 -2.98 2.61 -14.29
C LEU A 59 -1.89 3.02 -15.26
N SER A 60 -1.87 4.31 -15.63
CA SER A 60 -0.79 4.88 -16.44
C SER A 60 0.47 5.06 -15.58
N THR A 61 1.58 5.35 -16.23
CA THR A 61 2.83 5.69 -15.53
C THR A 61 2.65 6.91 -14.63
N LEU A 62 1.92 7.92 -15.10
CA LEU A 62 1.64 9.12 -14.31
C LEU A 62 0.76 8.80 -13.10
N ASP A 63 -0.22 7.92 -13.26
CA ASP A 63 -1.06 7.48 -12.15
C ASP A 63 -0.22 6.80 -11.08
N ARG A 64 0.70 5.94 -11.48
CA ARG A 64 1.59 5.22 -10.55
C ARG A 64 2.53 6.18 -9.83
N PHE A 65 3.05 7.17 -10.54
CA PHE A 65 3.90 8.21 -9.95
C PHE A 65 3.12 9.00 -8.89
N TRP A 66 1.93 9.46 -9.26
CA TRP A 66 1.09 10.24 -8.36
C TRP A 66 0.72 9.45 -7.11
N LEU A 67 0.28 8.20 -7.28
CA LEU A 67 -0.13 7.35 -6.18
C LEU A 67 1.04 7.08 -5.22
N ALA A 68 2.20 6.74 -5.75
CA ALA A 68 3.39 6.47 -4.94
C ALA A 68 3.83 7.72 -4.16
N LYS A 69 3.76 8.89 -4.79
CA LYS A 69 4.09 10.15 -4.17
C LYS A 69 3.14 10.47 -3.01
N GLN A 70 1.83 10.26 -3.21
CA GLN A 70 0.84 10.49 -2.17
C GLN A 70 1.08 9.57 -0.96
N CYS A 71 1.30 8.29 -1.21
CA CYS A 71 1.55 7.33 -0.13
C CYS A 71 2.85 7.65 0.62
N ALA A 72 3.90 7.98 -0.10
CA ALA A 72 5.19 8.29 0.52
C ALA A 72 5.11 9.54 1.40
N SER A 73 4.32 10.55 0.99
CA SER A 73 4.17 11.78 1.79
C SER A 73 3.43 11.52 3.10
N ALA A 74 2.63 10.48 3.19
CA ALA A 74 1.88 10.14 4.40
C ALA A 74 2.68 9.26 5.37
N ALA A 75 3.74 8.63 4.89
CA ALA A 75 4.50 7.67 5.68
C ALA A 75 5.56 8.35 6.55
N ARG A 76 5.70 7.85 7.77
CA ARG A 76 6.80 8.28 8.65
C ARG A 76 8.08 7.56 8.23
N PRO A 77 9.27 8.10 8.58
CA PRO A 77 10.54 7.44 8.25
C PRO A 77 10.56 5.99 8.72
N GLY A 78 11.06 5.09 7.87
CA GLY A 78 11.16 3.67 8.20
C GLY A 78 9.88 2.86 7.99
N PHE A 79 8.83 3.47 7.46
CA PHE A 79 7.57 2.77 7.22
C PHE A 79 7.72 1.79 6.05
N LYS A 80 7.14 0.59 6.22
CA LYS A 80 7.09 -0.43 5.17
C LYS A 80 5.64 -0.69 4.76
N VAL A 81 5.40 -0.75 3.47
CA VAL A 81 4.07 -1.11 2.95
C VAL A 81 4.21 -2.21 1.90
N ALA A 82 3.41 -3.25 2.04
CA ALA A 82 3.30 -4.30 1.03
C ALA A 82 1.90 -4.22 0.43
N VAL A 83 1.82 -4.06 -0.87
CA VAL A 83 0.56 -3.98 -1.59
C VAL A 83 0.31 -5.31 -2.26
N VAL A 84 -0.87 -5.89 -2.01
CA VAL A 84 -1.34 -7.09 -2.70
C VAL A 84 -2.31 -6.64 -3.78
N ALA A 85 -2.00 -6.98 -5.02
CA ALA A 85 -2.81 -6.56 -6.17
C ALA A 85 -2.92 -7.70 -7.18
N ASN A 86 -3.96 -7.63 -8.00
CA ASN A 86 -4.11 -8.56 -9.11
C ASN A 86 -3.01 -8.29 -10.15
N PRO A 87 -2.53 -9.32 -10.85
CA PRO A 87 -1.40 -9.16 -11.78
C PRO A 87 -1.58 -8.06 -12.83
N ASP A 88 -2.79 -7.82 -13.29
CA ASP A 88 -3.07 -6.78 -14.28
C ASP A 88 -2.88 -5.35 -13.75
N LEU A 89 -2.85 -5.15 -12.44
CA LEU A 89 -2.54 -3.85 -11.85
C LEU A 89 -1.05 -3.67 -11.56
N ILE A 90 -0.25 -4.74 -11.65
CA ILE A 90 1.15 -4.68 -11.30
C ILE A 90 1.98 -4.28 -12.51
N ASP A 91 2.76 -3.21 -12.35
CA ASP A 91 3.72 -2.78 -13.35
C ASP A 91 4.95 -3.70 -13.30
N GLN A 92 5.27 -4.34 -14.42
CA GLN A 92 6.41 -5.26 -14.49
C GLN A 92 7.74 -4.57 -14.17
N GLN A 93 7.83 -3.27 -14.43
CA GLN A 93 9.05 -2.50 -14.14
C GLN A 93 9.05 -1.92 -12.73
N HIS A 94 7.97 -2.12 -11.97
CA HIS A 94 7.84 -1.66 -10.59
C HIS A 94 8.12 -0.16 -10.43
N PHE A 95 7.63 0.64 -11.37
CA PHE A 95 7.88 2.08 -11.37
C PHE A 95 7.38 2.76 -10.10
N GLY A 96 6.16 2.42 -9.67
CA GLY A 96 5.59 2.99 -8.43
C GLY A 96 6.41 2.64 -7.19
N VAL A 97 6.91 1.41 -7.13
CA VAL A 97 7.78 0.97 -6.03
C VAL A 97 9.06 1.80 -6.00
N MET A 98 9.67 2.03 -7.17
CA MET A 98 10.88 2.83 -7.26
C MET A 98 10.66 4.27 -6.81
N VAL A 99 9.56 4.87 -7.25
CA VAL A 99 9.19 6.25 -6.84
C VAL A 99 9.02 6.33 -5.33
N ALA A 100 8.30 5.37 -4.75
CA ALA A 100 8.06 5.36 -3.30
C ALA A 100 9.37 5.21 -2.52
N ARG A 101 10.23 4.29 -2.94
CA ARG A 101 11.53 4.06 -2.28
C ARG A 101 12.44 5.27 -2.36
N ASN A 102 12.46 5.94 -3.51
CA ASN A 102 13.26 7.16 -3.67
C ASN A 102 12.78 8.29 -2.75
N ARG A 103 11.56 8.21 -2.25
CA ARG A 103 10.97 9.19 -1.33
C ARG A 103 10.94 8.70 0.11
N GLY A 104 11.62 7.59 0.41
CA GLY A 104 11.78 7.10 1.77
C GLY A 104 10.73 6.10 2.25
N LEU A 105 9.80 5.70 1.39
CA LEU A 105 8.81 4.67 1.74
C LEU A 105 9.28 3.31 1.21
N LEU A 106 9.53 2.37 2.10
CA LEU A 106 9.85 1.00 1.70
C LEU A 106 8.57 0.32 1.25
N ALA A 107 8.44 0.15 -0.06
CA ALA A 107 7.24 -0.42 -0.67
C ALA A 107 7.58 -1.67 -1.46
N ASN A 108 6.63 -2.59 -1.52
CA ASN A 108 6.70 -3.75 -2.40
C ASN A 108 5.30 -4.10 -2.88
N VAL A 109 5.21 -4.77 -4.02
CA VAL A 109 3.94 -5.21 -4.60
C VAL A 109 4.00 -6.72 -4.78
N CYS A 110 2.98 -7.41 -4.30
CA CYS A 110 2.88 -8.87 -4.31
C CYS A 110 1.55 -9.28 -4.91
N THR A 111 1.42 -10.54 -5.27
CA THR A 111 0.16 -11.10 -5.77
C THR A 111 -0.62 -11.85 -4.70
N THR A 112 0.00 -12.19 -3.58
CA THR A 112 -0.65 -12.91 -2.48
C THR A 112 -0.35 -12.24 -1.15
N GLU A 113 -1.25 -12.41 -0.18
CA GLU A 113 -1.03 -11.92 1.18
C GLU A 113 0.12 -12.65 1.87
N GLU A 114 0.32 -13.93 1.56
CA GLU A 114 1.41 -14.70 2.14
C GLU A 114 2.77 -14.10 1.79
N GLU A 115 2.97 -13.74 0.52
CA GLU A 115 4.20 -13.07 0.08
C GLU A 115 4.37 -11.71 0.76
N ALA A 116 3.27 -10.95 0.84
CA ALA A 116 3.30 -9.62 1.43
C ALA A 116 3.65 -9.69 2.92
N GLN A 117 3.03 -10.60 3.65
CA GLN A 117 3.30 -10.80 5.07
C GLN A 117 4.76 -11.22 5.30
N ALA A 118 5.23 -12.19 4.53
CA ALA A 118 6.61 -12.66 4.64
C ALA A 118 7.61 -11.52 4.42
N TRP A 119 7.36 -10.68 3.42
CA TRP A 119 8.22 -9.54 3.14
C TRP A 119 8.18 -8.49 4.25
N LEU A 120 6.98 -8.18 4.76
CA LEU A 120 6.82 -7.19 5.83
C LEU A 120 7.55 -7.60 7.11
N LEU A 121 7.51 -8.89 7.42
CA LEU A 121 8.10 -9.40 8.66
C LEU A 121 9.58 -9.78 8.51
N SER A 122 10.12 -9.70 7.29
CA SER A 122 11.54 -10.00 7.06
C SER A 122 12.43 -8.88 7.63
N TYR A 123 13.61 -9.25 8.05
CA TYR A 123 14.63 -8.28 8.44
C TYR A 123 15.16 -7.57 7.19
N GLN A 124 15.20 -6.26 7.25
CA GLN A 124 15.73 -5.44 6.14
C GLN A 124 16.89 -4.61 6.67
N PRO A 125 18.12 -4.99 6.40
CA PRO A 125 19.26 -4.17 6.80
C PRO A 125 19.22 -2.85 6.01
N LYS A 126 19.57 -1.79 6.68
CA LYS A 126 19.61 -0.47 6.05
C LYS A 126 20.81 -0.32 5.15
#